data_345a78ad0d1d763efd4cb58246968dce
#
_entry.id   345a78ad0d1d763efd4cb58246968dce
#
_cell.length_a   1.000
_cell.length_b   1.000
_cell.length_c   1.000
_cell.angle_alpha   90.00
_cell.angle_beta   90.00
_cell.angle_gamma   90.00
#
_symmetry.space_group_name_H-M   'P 1'
#
loop_
_entity.id
_entity.type
_entity.pdbx_description
1 polymer ?
#
loop_
_entity_poly.entity_id
_entity_poly.type
_entity_poly.pdbx_seq_one_letter_code
_entity_poly.pdbx_strand_id
1 'polypeptide(L)'
;MRILRIRLRNYRGVKEHEVVFPAAGVTVVEGDNEVGKSSLAEAVDLLFDFQDSSTNKAVKAVKPVNRDVGAEVEADIEAGPYRFTYTKRFHREKATVLRVHAPRPENLTGREAHERALKILAEAVDVPLWKALRLHQGVRPDQADLSEQTSLAAALDAASAGALAGEREATVVELARAEFEKFHTATGRPRAEVAELASVEDAAERRVEELRRRLAELDDDVEHAASLAARTAKLV
;
A
#
# COMPACT_ATOMS: atom_id res chain seq x y z
N MET A 1 -15.54 2.02 -5.42
CA MET A 1 -16.27 3.20 -4.90
C MET A 1 -16.68 4.08 -6.06
N ARG A 2 -17.88 4.62 -6.03
CA ARG A 2 -18.41 5.57 -7.02
C ARG A 2 -18.99 6.79 -6.30
N ILE A 3 -18.56 7.97 -6.71
CA ILE A 3 -19.13 9.22 -6.23
C ILE A 3 -20.29 9.56 -7.18
N LEU A 4 -21.48 9.75 -6.65
CA LEU A 4 -22.67 10.07 -7.43
C LEU A 4 -22.87 11.58 -7.55
N ARG A 5 -22.56 12.30 -6.45
CA ARG A 5 -22.73 13.75 -6.37
C ARG A 5 -21.74 14.31 -5.37
N ILE A 6 -21.20 15.48 -5.65
CA ILE A 6 -20.46 16.31 -4.70
C ILE A 6 -21.09 17.69 -4.68
N ARG A 7 -21.30 18.22 -3.48
CA ARG A 7 -21.77 19.58 -3.26
C ARG A 7 -20.83 20.31 -2.31
N LEU A 8 -20.40 21.48 -2.72
CA LEU A 8 -19.56 22.39 -1.95
C LEU A 8 -20.37 23.62 -1.58
N ARG A 9 -20.32 24.05 -0.35
CA ARG A 9 -20.92 25.30 0.13
C ARG A 9 -19.91 26.10 0.92
N ASN A 10 -19.80 27.38 0.61
CA ASN A 10 -18.88 28.30 1.28
C ASN A 10 -17.44 27.74 1.34
N TYR A 11 -16.99 27.10 0.28
CA TYR A 11 -15.71 26.44 0.22
C TYR A 11 -14.70 27.35 -0.50
N ARG A 12 -13.73 27.94 0.24
CA ARG A 12 -12.84 29.00 -0.29
C ARG A 12 -13.63 30.16 -0.91
N GLY A 13 -13.45 30.41 -2.19
CA GLY A 13 -14.19 31.42 -2.98
C GLY A 13 -15.55 30.94 -3.51
N VAL A 14 -15.85 29.64 -3.40
CA VAL A 14 -17.06 29.04 -3.95
C VAL A 14 -18.22 29.22 -2.98
N LYS A 15 -19.28 29.90 -3.39
CA LYS A 15 -20.51 30.06 -2.58
C LYS A 15 -21.26 28.74 -2.51
N GLU A 16 -21.57 28.19 -3.67
CA GLU A 16 -22.21 26.88 -3.83
C GLU A 16 -21.84 26.30 -5.21
N HIS A 17 -21.51 25.05 -5.22
CA HIS A 17 -21.25 24.30 -6.43
C HIS A 17 -21.67 22.84 -6.23
N GLU A 18 -22.36 22.30 -7.21
CA GLU A 18 -22.80 20.91 -7.19
C GLU A 18 -22.46 20.23 -8.52
N VAL A 19 -21.89 19.04 -8.43
CA VAL A 19 -21.57 18.20 -9.58
C VAL A 19 -22.22 16.84 -9.37
N VAL A 20 -23.01 16.43 -10.34
CA VAL A 20 -23.59 15.08 -10.41
C VAL A 20 -22.81 14.29 -11.45
N PHE A 21 -22.34 13.13 -11.06
CA PHE A 21 -21.52 12.27 -11.91
C PHE A 21 -22.39 11.21 -12.61
N PRO A 22 -22.12 10.90 -13.88
CA PRO A 22 -22.85 9.85 -14.59
C PRO A 22 -22.57 8.47 -13.97
N ALA A 23 -23.45 7.53 -14.25
CA ALA A 23 -23.35 6.17 -13.72
C ALA A 23 -22.10 5.42 -14.21
N ALA A 24 -21.60 5.75 -15.40
CA ALA A 24 -20.42 5.15 -16.01
C ALA A 24 -19.74 6.15 -16.95
N GLY A 25 -18.47 5.89 -17.27
CA GLY A 25 -17.68 6.70 -18.17
C GLY A 25 -16.69 7.65 -17.47
N VAL A 26 -16.18 8.58 -18.24
CA VAL A 26 -15.23 9.60 -17.78
C VAL A 26 -15.96 10.94 -17.65
N THR A 27 -15.79 11.62 -16.53
CA THR A 27 -16.29 12.98 -16.34
C THR A 27 -15.14 13.97 -16.45
N VAL A 28 -15.25 14.90 -17.38
CA VAL A 28 -14.30 16.02 -17.53
C VAL A 28 -14.91 17.26 -16.90
N VAL A 29 -14.18 17.88 -15.96
CA VAL A 29 -14.57 19.12 -15.31
C VAL A 29 -13.75 20.25 -15.92
N GLU A 30 -14.37 21.06 -16.76
CA GLU A 30 -13.76 22.19 -17.44
C GLU A 30 -14.25 23.54 -16.86
N GLY A 31 -13.51 24.57 -17.06
CA GLY A 31 -13.85 25.94 -16.65
C GLY A 31 -12.62 26.82 -16.51
N ASP A 32 -12.81 28.11 -16.29
CA ASP A 32 -11.75 29.08 -16.11
C ASP A 32 -10.88 28.76 -14.86
N ASN A 33 -9.72 29.42 -14.77
CA ASN A 33 -8.89 29.31 -13.60
C ASN A 33 -9.63 29.86 -12.35
N GLU A 34 -9.37 29.24 -11.19
CA GLU A 34 -9.95 29.62 -9.88
C GLU A 34 -11.46 29.35 -9.69
N VAL A 35 -12.15 28.74 -10.66
CA VAL A 35 -13.59 28.39 -10.54
C VAL A 35 -13.84 27.28 -9.50
N GLY A 36 -12.79 26.59 -9.04
CA GLY A 36 -12.91 25.56 -8.02
C GLY A 36 -12.83 24.12 -8.52
N LYS A 37 -12.30 23.88 -9.73
CA LYS A 37 -12.11 22.52 -10.27
C LYS A 37 -11.31 21.62 -9.33
N SER A 38 -10.14 22.08 -8.89
CA SER A 38 -9.29 21.34 -7.95
C SER A 38 -9.94 21.20 -6.57
N SER A 39 -10.83 22.12 -6.21
CA SER A 39 -11.56 22.05 -4.94
C SER A 39 -12.49 20.85 -4.84
N LEU A 40 -13.00 20.33 -5.96
CA LEU A 40 -13.83 19.11 -5.96
C LEU A 40 -13.02 17.87 -5.56
N ALA A 41 -11.81 17.72 -6.10
CA ALA A 41 -10.93 16.58 -5.72
C ALA A 41 -10.46 16.70 -4.27
N GLU A 42 -9.98 17.89 -3.86
CA GLU A 42 -9.55 18.16 -2.48
C GLU A 42 -10.69 17.98 -1.46
N ALA A 43 -11.93 18.27 -1.83
CA ALA A 43 -13.08 18.10 -0.96
C ALA A 43 -13.32 16.65 -0.56
N VAL A 44 -13.05 15.71 -1.47
CA VAL A 44 -13.13 14.27 -1.17
C VAL A 44 -12.10 13.87 -0.11
N ASP A 45 -10.87 14.40 -0.22
CA ASP A 45 -9.83 14.17 0.79
C ASP A 45 -10.22 14.73 2.14
N LEU A 46 -10.79 15.93 2.17
CA LEU A 46 -11.27 16.54 3.42
C LEU A 46 -12.38 15.74 4.09
N LEU A 47 -13.26 15.10 3.31
CA LEU A 47 -14.31 14.24 3.86
C LEU A 47 -13.74 13.05 4.61
N PHE A 48 -12.68 12.41 4.11
CA PHE A 48 -12.20 11.16 4.66
C PHE A 48 -10.94 11.31 5.52
N ASP A 49 -10.03 12.21 5.17
CA ASP A 49 -8.73 12.30 5.84
C ASP A 49 -8.77 13.17 7.12
N PHE A 50 -9.79 14.03 7.30
CA PHE A 50 -9.84 14.96 8.44
C PHE A 50 -11.18 14.92 9.16
N GLN A 51 -11.14 15.07 10.50
CA GLN A 51 -12.31 15.36 11.30
C GLN A 51 -12.74 16.83 11.12
N ASP A 52 -14.02 17.15 11.36
CA ASP A 52 -14.55 18.51 11.27
C ASP A 52 -13.89 19.49 12.26
N SER A 53 -13.38 18.96 13.36
CA SER A 53 -12.65 19.69 14.41
C SER A 53 -11.16 19.90 14.11
N SER A 54 -10.64 19.30 13.03
CA SER A 54 -9.22 19.35 12.71
C SER A 54 -8.69 20.77 12.51
N THR A 55 -7.49 21.03 13.04
CA THR A 55 -6.74 22.29 12.87
C THR A 55 -5.66 22.20 11.79
N ASN A 56 -5.69 21.13 10.99
CA ASN A 56 -4.71 20.92 9.91
C ASN A 56 -4.71 22.09 8.91
N LYS A 57 -3.56 22.35 8.31
CA LYS A 57 -3.38 23.41 7.32
C LYS A 57 -4.34 23.27 6.12
N ALA A 58 -4.59 22.04 5.67
CA ALA A 58 -5.54 21.75 4.59
C ALA A 58 -6.96 22.19 4.95
N VAL A 59 -7.42 21.87 6.17
CA VAL A 59 -8.74 22.32 6.67
C VAL A 59 -8.80 23.85 6.82
N LYS A 60 -7.74 24.48 7.33
CA LYS A 60 -7.68 25.95 7.44
C LYS A 60 -7.74 26.65 6.08
N ALA A 61 -7.14 26.06 5.06
CA ALA A 61 -7.08 26.63 3.71
C ALA A 61 -8.42 26.68 2.99
N VAL A 62 -9.43 25.93 3.44
CA VAL A 62 -10.76 25.93 2.82
C VAL A 62 -11.74 26.93 3.46
N LYS A 63 -11.28 27.68 4.47
CA LYS A 63 -12.09 28.72 5.09
C LYS A 63 -12.51 29.76 4.03
N PRO A 64 -13.79 30.15 3.99
CA PRO A 64 -14.25 31.20 3.07
C PRO A 64 -13.53 32.51 3.30
N VAL A 65 -13.15 33.17 2.20
CA VAL A 65 -12.51 34.47 2.25
C VAL A 65 -13.54 35.54 2.59
N ASN A 66 -13.24 36.40 3.57
CA ASN A 66 -14.09 37.53 4.00
C ASN A 66 -15.49 37.15 4.53
N ARG A 67 -15.69 35.91 4.96
CA ARG A 67 -16.96 35.44 5.53
C ARG A 67 -16.70 34.56 6.76
N ASP A 68 -17.43 34.79 7.83
CA ASP A 68 -17.33 33.97 9.04
C ASP A 68 -18.42 32.88 9.05
N VAL A 69 -18.38 31.99 8.05
CA VAL A 69 -19.30 30.87 7.88
C VAL A 69 -18.51 29.57 7.76
N GLY A 70 -19.16 28.43 8.00
CA GLY A 70 -18.55 27.13 7.84
C GLY A 70 -18.42 26.71 6.37
N ALA A 71 -17.28 26.16 5.99
CA ALA A 71 -17.13 25.46 4.72
C ALA A 71 -17.79 24.10 4.82
N GLU A 72 -18.65 23.75 3.87
CA GLU A 72 -19.39 22.49 3.88
C GLU A 72 -19.10 21.67 2.63
N VAL A 73 -18.87 20.39 2.83
CA VAL A 73 -18.70 19.38 1.78
C VAL A 73 -19.73 18.28 2.02
N GLU A 74 -20.50 17.96 1.01
CA GLU A 74 -21.45 16.87 0.99
C GLU A 74 -21.19 15.98 -0.22
N ALA A 75 -21.20 14.66 -0.04
CA ALA A 75 -21.08 13.71 -1.13
C ALA A 75 -22.07 12.56 -0.99
N ASP A 76 -22.67 12.17 -2.10
CA ASP A 76 -23.45 10.94 -2.24
C ASP A 76 -22.54 9.89 -2.85
N ILE A 77 -22.41 8.75 -2.17
CA ILE A 77 -21.38 7.74 -2.50
C ILE A 77 -21.99 6.36 -2.48
N GLU A 78 -21.55 5.53 -3.45
CA GLU A 78 -21.74 4.09 -3.44
C GLU A 78 -20.39 3.38 -3.28
N ALA A 79 -20.29 2.47 -2.31
CA ALA A 79 -19.10 1.67 -2.04
C ALA A 79 -19.50 0.24 -1.68
N GLY A 80 -19.25 -0.72 -2.58
CA GLY A 80 -19.74 -2.09 -2.43
C GLY A 80 -21.27 -2.13 -2.25
N PRO A 81 -21.77 -2.75 -1.17
CA PRO A 81 -23.21 -2.81 -0.88
C PRO A 81 -23.77 -1.50 -0.27
N TYR A 82 -22.88 -0.56 0.09
CA TYR A 82 -23.26 0.66 0.79
C TYR A 82 -23.62 1.79 -0.16
N ARG A 83 -24.73 2.48 0.14
CA ARG A 83 -25.09 3.77 -0.45
C ARG A 83 -25.32 4.75 0.68
N PHE A 84 -24.64 5.89 0.67
CA PHE A 84 -24.69 6.85 1.76
C PHE A 84 -24.45 8.28 1.30
N THR A 85 -24.98 9.24 2.08
CA THR A 85 -24.68 10.66 2.01
C THR A 85 -23.75 11.00 3.17
N TYR A 86 -22.60 11.60 2.87
CA TYR A 86 -21.64 12.02 3.87
C TYR A 86 -21.40 13.51 3.81
N THR A 87 -21.65 14.22 4.90
CA THR A 87 -21.59 15.68 5.00
C THR A 87 -20.64 16.08 6.10
N LYS A 88 -19.74 17.04 5.82
CA LYS A 88 -18.91 17.71 6.82
C LYS A 88 -18.97 19.21 6.68
N ARG A 89 -19.08 19.90 7.83
CA ARG A 89 -18.95 21.35 7.95
C ARG A 89 -17.79 21.67 8.87
N PHE A 90 -16.87 22.49 8.37
CA PHE A 90 -15.66 22.93 9.04
C PHE A 90 -15.76 24.37 9.52
N HIS A 91 -14.90 24.79 10.43
CA HIS A 91 -14.72 26.13 11.00
C HIS A 91 -15.86 26.60 11.89
N ARG A 92 -16.98 27.04 11.35
CA ARG A 92 -18.18 27.48 12.08
C ARG A 92 -19.23 26.38 12.06
N GLU A 93 -19.95 26.23 13.18
CA GLU A 93 -21.00 25.23 13.33
C GLU A 93 -20.56 23.85 12.85
N LYS A 94 -19.38 23.43 13.32
CA LYS A 94 -18.77 22.17 12.91
C LYS A 94 -19.74 21.01 13.04
N ALA A 95 -19.86 20.21 12.01
CA ALA A 95 -20.74 19.06 12.01
C ALA A 95 -20.22 17.99 11.05
N THR A 96 -20.35 16.76 11.47
CA THR A 96 -20.15 15.57 10.61
C THR A 96 -21.44 14.76 10.66
N VAL A 97 -22.00 14.44 9.50
CA VAL A 97 -23.26 13.68 9.39
C VAL A 97 -23.06 12.57 8.35
N LEU A 98 -23.39 11.36 8.73
CA LEU A 98 -23.43 10.20 7.85
C LEU A 98 -24.86 9.65 7.81
N ARG A 99 -25.42 9.57 6.61
CA ARG A 99 -26.72 8.94 6.37
C ARG A 99 -26.49 7.75 5.44
N VAL A 100 -26.53 6.56 5.97
CA VAL A 100 -26.49 5.32 5.19
C VAL A 100 -27.88 4.99 4.71
N HIS A 101 -28.05 4.77 3.42
CA HIS A 101 -29.33 4.44 2.78
C HIS A 101 -29.47 2.95 2.51
N ALA A 102 -28.37 2.27 2.25
CA ALA A 102 -28.32 0.82 2.01
C ALA A 102 -27.00 0.25 2.58
N PRO A 103 -26.95 -1.04 2.98
CA PRO A 103 -28.03 -2.03 3.00
C PRO A 103 -29.02 -1.82 4.16
N ARG A 104 -28.59 -1.18 5.25
CA ARG A 104 -29.42 -0.82 6.40
C ARG A 104 -29.35 0.68 6.63
N PRO A 105 -30.49 1.38 6.76
CA PRO A 105 -30.49 2.81 7.06
C PRO A 105 -29.87 3.10 8.43
N GLU A 106 -28.87 4.00 8.44
CA GLU A 106 -28.22 4.50 9.65
C GLU A 106 -28.13 6.03 9.57
N ASN A 107 -28.30 6.71 10.69
CA ASN A 107 -28.07 8.16 10.80
C ASN A 107 -27.15 8.41 11.97
N LEU A 108 -25.92 8.84 11.66
CA LEU A 108 -24.87 9.06 12.64
C LEU A 108 -24.33 10.49 12.54
N THR A 109 -23.84 11.01 13.65
CA THR A 109 -23.30 12.37 13.72
C THR A 109 -21.96 12.42 14.43
N GLY A 110 -21.18 13.49 14.21
CA GLY A 110 -19.93 13.73 14.91
C GLY A 110 -18.86 12.65 14.63
N ARG A 111 -18.15 12.29 15.67
CA ARG A 111 -17.02 11.33 15.58
C ARG A 111 -17.48 9.94 15.14
N GLU A 112 -18.59 9.47 15.62
CA GLU A 112 -19.16 8.17 15.26
C GLU A 112 -19.47 8.09 13.75
N ALA A 113 -20.02 9.16 13.18
CA ALA A 113 -20.25 9.27 11.74
C ALA A 113 -18.95 9.18 10.95
N HIS A 114 -17.87 9.79 11.41
CA HIS A 114 -16.57 9.75 10.76
C HIS A 114 -15.97 8.34 10.81
N GLU A 115 -15.95 7.72 11.98
CA GLU A 115 -15.40 6.37 12.17
C GLU A 115 -16.18 5.34 11.34
N ARG A 116 -17.51 5.47 11.28
CA ARG A 116 -18.36 4.59 10.46
C ARG A 116 -18.10 4.76 8.97
N ALA A 117 -17.94 5.98 8.48
CA ALA A 117 -17.62 6.25 7.07
C ALA A 117 -16.27 5.63 6.67
N LEU A 118 -15.25 5.75 7.53
CA LEU A 118 -13.94 5.12 7.29
C LEU A 118 -14.04 3.59 7.31
N LYS A 119 -14.85 3.02 8.20
CA LYS A 119 -15.08 1.58 8.26
C LYS A 119 -15.76 1.07 6.98
N ILE A 120 -16.78 1.76 6.47
CA ILE A 120 -17.43 1.43 5.18
C ILE A 120 -16.40 1.46 4.04
N LEU A 121 -15.52 2.47 4.01
CA LEU A 121 -14.47 2.53 3.01
C LEU A 121 -13.50 1.35 3.11
N ALA A 122 -13.03 1.03 4.30
CA ALA A 122 -12.09 -0.08 4.51
C ALA A 122 -12.69 -1.44 4.16
N GLU A 123 -14.01 -1.62 4.34
CA GLU A 123 -14.73 -2.84 3.97
C GLU A 123 -14.97 -2.97 2.46
N ALA A 124 -15.16 -1.86 1.75
CA ALA A 124 -15.67 -1.86 0.38
C ALA A 124 -14.64 -1.42 -0.66
N VAL A 125 -13.50 -0.86 -0.26
CA VAL A 125 -12.51 -0.23 -1.14
C VAL A 125 -11.11 -0.59 -0.69
N ASP A 126 -10.24 -0.91 -1.64
CA ASP A 126 -8.80 -0.91 -1.41
C ASP A 126 -8.33 0.55 -1.23
N VAL A 127 -8.26 0.99 0.02
CA VAL A 127 -7.97 2.39 0.37
C VAL A 127 -6.58 2.82 -0.09
N PRO A 128 -5.50 2.01 0.05
CA PRO A 128 -4.19 2.32 -0.50
C PRO A 128 -4.23 2.53 -2.01
N LEU A 129 -4.85 1.62 -2.77
CA LEU A 129 -5.00 1.76 -4.22
C LEU A 129 -5.81 3.00 -4.59
N TRP A 130 -6.92 3.26 -3.90
CA TRP A 130 -7.72 4.46 -4.13
C TRP A 130 -6.93 5.75 -3.89
N LYS A 131 -6.08 5.80 -2.85
CA LYS A 131 -5.18 6.92 -2.59
C LYS A 131 -4.10 7.07 -3.67
N ALA A 132 -3.50 5.98 -4.11
CA ALA A 132 -2.48 5.97 -5.15
C ALA A 132 -3.00 6.45 -6.52
N LEU A 133 -4.26 6.18 -6.83
CA LEU A 133 -4.90 6.60 -8.09
C LEU A 133 -5.36 8.06 -8.08
N ARG A 134 -5.33 8.76 -6.94
CA ARG A 134 -5.67 10.17 -6.84
C ARG A 134 -4.46 11.05 -7.13
N LEU A 135 -4.40 11.63 -8.30
CA LEU A 135 -3.33 12.53 -8.70
C LEU A 135 -3.78 13.99 -8.52
N HIS A 136 -3.07 14.74 -7.70
CA HIS A 136 -3.29 16.17 -7.52
C HIS A 136 -2.34 16.99 -8.38
N GLN A 137 -2.85 18.11 -8.90
CA GLN A 137 -2.03 19.06 -9.66
C GLN A 137 -0.89 19.61 -8.79
N GLY A 138 0.35 19.59 -9.30
CA GLY A 138 1.52 20.14 -8.61
C GLY A 138 2.17 19.18 -7.57
N VAL A 139 1.59 18.03 -7.31
CA VAL A 139 2.24 16.96 -6.56
C VAL A 139 3.00 16.08 -7.57
N ARG A 140 4.31 15.91 -7.39
CA ARG A 140 5.03 14.89 -8.16
C ARG A 140 4.41 13.55 -7.81
N PRO A 141 4.08 12.72 -8.79
CA PRO A 141 3.71 11.35 -8.49
C PRO A 141 4.96 10.68 -7.88
N ASP A 142 5.06 10.70 -6.56
CA ASP A 142 5.98 9.81 -5.88
C ASP A 142 5.55 8.41 -6.31
N GLN A 143 6.53 7.59 -6.67
CA GLN A 143 6.26 6.22 -7.08
C GLN A 143 5.55 5.55 -5.91
N ALA A 144 4.23 5.43 -6.01
CA ALA A 144 3.45 4.73 -5.00
C ALA A 144 4.02 3.31 -4.93
N ASP A 145 4.39 2.87 -3.75
CA ASP A 145 4.77 1.48 -3.56
C ASP A 145 3.50 0.62 -3.74
N LEU A 146 3.41 0.04 -4.92
CA LEU A 146 2.30 -0.82 -5.31
C LEU A 146 2.62 -2.31 -5.09
N SER A 147 3.77 -2.63 -4.49
CA SER A 147 4.24 -4.00 -4.29
C SER A 147 3.31 -4.84 -3.42
N GLU A 148 2.56 -4.22 -2.50
CA GLU A 148 1.60 -4.90 -1.63
C GLU A 148 0.14 -4.81 -2.15
N GLN A 149 -0.08 -4.24 -3.34
CA GLN A 149 -1.42 -4.03 -3.91
C GLN A 149 -1.91 -5.29 -4.65
N THR A 150 -2.37 -6.27 -3.89
CA THR A 150 -2.87 -7.55 -4.44
C THR A 150 -4.04 -7.38 -5.41
N SER A 151 -4.93 -6.42 -5.19
CA SER A 151 -6.06 -6.11 -6.08
C SER A 151 -5.62 -5.51 -7.41
N LEU A 152 -4.58 -4.66 -7.42
CA LEU A 152 -4.01 -4.10 -8.64
C LEU A 152 -3.25 -5.16 -9.43
N ALA A 153 -2.44 -5.98 -8.75
CA ALA A 153 -1.73 -7.10 -9.36
C ALA A 153 -2.74 -8.06 -10.03
N ALA A 154 -3.78 -8.48 -9.31
CA ALA A 154 -4.83 -9.34 -9.85
C ALA A 154 -5.58 -8.69 -11.05
N ALA A 155 -5.83 -7.38 -11.02
CA ALA A 155 -6.47 -6.68 -12.14
C ALA A 155 -5.55 -6.56 -13.36
N LEU A 156 -4.26 -6.32 -13.17
CA LEU A 156 -3.25 -6.30 -14.24
C LEU A 156 -3.04 -7.68 -14.83
N ASP A 157 -2.98 -8.71 -13.99
CA ASP A 157 -2.88 -10.11 -14.42
C ASP A 157 -4.12 -10.52 -15.23
N ALA A 158 -5.31 -10.18 -14.78
CA ALA A 158 -6.55 -10.43 -15.51
C ALA A 158 -6.61 -9.67 -16.85
N ALA A 159 -6.08 -8.45 -16.91
CA ALA A 159 -6.04 -7.65 -18.13
C ALA A 159 -4.96 -8.13 -19.14
N SER A 160 -3.83 -8.62 -18.64
CA SER A 160 -2.69 -9.06 -19.47
C SER A 160 -2.81 -10.48 -19.97
N ALA A 161 -3.46 -11.36 -19.21
CA ALA A 161 -3.43 -12.82 -19.44
C ALA A 161 -4.69 -13.38 -20.13
N GLY A 162 -5.75 -12.61 -20.30
CA GLY A 162 -7.05 -13.19 -20.65
C GLY A 162 -7.52 -14.20 -19.58
N ALA A 163 -8.80 -14.38 -19.41
CA ALA A 163 -9.45 -15.09 -18.30
C ALA A 163 -8.97 -16.54 -17.97
N LEU A 164 -8.04 -17.10 -18.74
CA LEU A 164 -7.53 -18.48 -18.59
C LEU A 164 -6.15 -18.59 -17.94
N ALA A 165 -5.39 -17.50 -17.81
CA ALA A 165 -4.04 -17.54 -17.25
C ALA A 165 -4.03 -17.32 -15.74
N GLY A 166 -4.89 -16.46 -15.22
CA GLY A 166 -4.89 -16.07 -13.80
C GLY A 166 -5.09 -17.21 -12.80
N GLU A 167 -5.93 -18.21 -13.12
CA GLU A 167 -6.13 -19.37 -12.22
C GLU A 167 -4.89 -20.29 -12.18
N ARG A 168 -4.21 -20.47 -13.32
CA ARG A 168 -2.99 -21.31 -13.39
C ARG A 168 -1.80 -20.66 -12.72
N GLU A 169 -1.63 -19.35 -12.86
CA GLU A 169 -0.54 -18.60 -12.22
C GLU A 169 -0.71 -18.53 -10.72
N ALA A 170 -1.93 -18.29 -10.21
CA ALA A 170 -2.22 -18.35 -8.78
C ALA A 170 -1.86 -19.73 -8.19
N THR A 171 -2.21 -20.81 -8.90
CA THR A 171 -1.88 -22.18 -8.50
C THR A 171 -0.36 -22.41 -8.48
N VAL A 172 0.39 -21.88 -9.44
CA VAL A 172 1.87 -22.00 -9.47
C VAL A 172 2.51 -21.27 -8.32
N VAL A 173 2.05 -20.07 -8.01
CA VAL A 173 2.55 -19.29 -6.86
C VAL A 173 2.24 -20.00 -5.54
N GLU A 174 1.05 -20.57 -5.39
CA GLU A 174 0.68 -21.35 -4.20
C GLU A 174 1.55 -22.60 -4.05
N LEU A 175 1.78 -23.33 -5.14
CA LEU A 175 2.67 -24.49 -5.15
C LEU A 175 4.12 -24.10 -4.81
N ALA A 176 4.62 -23.03 -5.40
CA ALA A 176 5.98 -22.51 -5.11
C ALA A 176 6.09 -22.06 -3.65
N ARG A 177 5.07 -21.40 -3.10
CA ARG A 177 5.02 -21.03 -1.68
C ARG A 177 5.00 -22.26 -0.77
N ALA A 178 4.17 -23.25 -1.07
CA ALA A 178 4.10 -24.48 -0.32
C ALA A 178 5.45 -25.24 -0.31
N GLU A 179 6.17 -25.23 -1.43
CA GLU A 179 7.51 -25.81 -1.53
C GLU A 179 8.53 -25.01 -0.71
N PHE A 180 8.53 -23.68 -0.83
CA PHE A 180 9.39 -22.79 -0.06
C PHE A 180 9.18 -22.93 1.46
N GLU A 181 7.94 -23.05 1.90
CA GLU A 181 7.57 -23.18 3.32
C GLU A 181 8.01 -24.51 3.95
N LYS A 182 8.39 -25.51 3.16
CA LYS A 182 9.02 -26.73 3.68
C LYS A 182 10.39 -26.44 4.30
N PHE A 183 11.12 -25.48 3.77
CA PHE A 183 12.49 -25.18 4.14
C PHE A 183 12.63 -23.86 4.91
N HIS A 184 11.67 -22.94 4.73
CA HIS A 184 11.70 -21.59 5.32
C HIS A 184 10.42 -21.28 6.10
N THR A 185 10.53 -20.36 7.03
CA THR A 185 9.36 -19.76 7.71
C THR A 185 8.71 -18.71 6.81
N ALA A 186 7.49 -18.28 7.13
CA ALA A 186 6.80 -17.19 6.41
C ALA A 186 7.59 -15.87 6.38
N THR A 187 8.55 -15.69 7.29
CA THR A 187 9.46 -14.52 7.35
C THR A 187 10.77 -14.74 6.58
N GLY A 188 10.89 -15.83 5.81
CA GLY A 188 12.08 -16.14 5.01
C GLY A 188 13.27 -16.70 5.80
N ARG A 189 13.11 -17.02 7.08
CA ARG A 189 14.17 -17.65 7.87
C ARG A 189 14.21 -19.15 7.62
N PRO A 190 15.40 -19.79 7.51
CA PRO A 190 15.50 -21.23 7.42
C PRO A 190 14.82 -21.91 8.61
N ARG A 191 14.17 -23.04 8.39
CA ARG A 191 13.66 -23.88 9.49
C ARG A 191 14.82 -24.46 10.27
N ALA A 192 14.60 -24.82 11.53
CA ALA A 192 15.63 -25.32 12.44
C ALA A 192 16.45 -26.48 11.84
N GLU A 193 15.78 -27.45 11.21
CA GLU A 193 16.42 -28.60 10.55
C GLU A 193 17.35 -28.18 9.41
N VAL A 194 16.94 -27.19 8.60
CA VAL A 194 17.75 -26.66 7.49
C VAL A 194 18.95 -25.88 8.03
N ALA A 195 18.77 -25.09 9.08
CA ALA A 195 19.84 -24.35 9.71
C ALA A 195 20.86 -25.27 10.39
N GLU A 196 20.42 -26.40 10.98
CA GLU A 196 21.28 -27.42 11.56
C GLU A 196 22.10 -28.13 10.48
N LEU A 197 21.48 -28.55 9.36
CA LEU A 197 22.18 -29.14 8.24
C LEU A 197 23.23 -28.21 7.64
N ALA A 198 22.90 -26.92 7.45
CA ALA A 198 23.86 -25.93 6.98
C ALA A 198 25.06 -25.77 7.94
N SER A 199 24.81 -25.80 9.25
CA SER A 199 25.87 -25.75 10.26
C SER A 199 26.78 -26.99 10.22
N VAL A 200 26.22 -28.17 9.98
CA VAL A 200 26.98 -29.43 9.80
C VAL A 200 27.81 -29.39 8.54
N GLU A 201 27.27 -28.86 7.44
CA GLU A 201 27.97 -28.67 6.17
C GLU A 201 29.18 -27.75 6.35
N ASP A 202 29.00 -26.56 6.93
CA ASP A 202 30.07 -25.61 7.24
C ASP A 202 31.15 -26.22 8.15
N ALA A 203 30.79 -27.06 9.10
CA ALA A 203 31.75 -27.75 9.97
C ALA A 203 32.55 -28.80 9.20
N ALA A 204 31.89 -29.56 8.32
CA ALA A 204 32.55 -30.55 7.49
C ALA A 204 33.51 -29.87 6.46
N GLU A 205 33.11 -28.78 5.84
CA GLU A 205 33.99 -28.03 4.93
C GLU A 205 35.25 -27.52 5.63
N ARG A 206 35.09 -26.90 6.80
CA ARG A 206 36.24 -26.48 7.63
C ARG A 206 37.16 -27.64 7.98
N ARG A 207 36.59 -28.80 8.25
CA ARG A 207 37.38 -29.99 8.56
C ARG A 207 38.16 -30.51 7.35
N VAL A 208 37.53 -30.49 6.18
CA VAL A 208 38.20 -30.86 4.92
C VAL A 208 39.37 -29.92 4.64
N GLU A 209 39.20 -28.62 4.81
CA GLU A 209 40.27 -27.64 4.59
C GLU A 209 41.42 -27.80 5.60
N GLU A 210 41.11 -28.06 6.87
CA GLU A 210 42.13 -28.39 7.88
C GLU A 210 42.94 -29.64 7.51
N LEU A 211 42.25 -30.68 7.07
CA LEU A 211 42.92 -31.93 6.67
C LEU A 211 43.79 -31.75 5.42
N ARG A 212 43.32 -30.97 4.44
CA ARG A 212 44.12 -30.63 3.25
C ARG A 212 45.40 -29.87 3.61
N ARG A 213 45.32 -28.91 4.51
CA ARG A 213 46.47 -28.18 5.00
C ARG A 213 47.48 -29.11 5.71
N ARG A 214 46.99 -29.98 6.60
CA ARG A 214 47.86 -30.96 7.26
C ARG A 214 48.51 -31.93 6.28
N LEU A 215 47.76 -32.32 5.25
CA LEU A 215 48.36 -33.18 4.22
C LEU A 215 49.50 -32.50 3.46
N ALA A 216 49.30 -31.23 3.10
CA ALA A 216 50.34 -30.46 2.43
C ALA A 216 51.57 -30.29 3.34
N GLU A 217 51.38 -29.98 4.63
CA GLU A 217 52.46 -29.89 5.61
C GLU A 217 53.27 -31.20 5.73
N LEU A 218 52.58 -32.35 5.73
CA LEU A 218 53.21 -33.68 5.74
C LEU A 218 53.97 -33.98 4.44
N ASP A 219 53.41 -33.61 3.30
CA ASP A 219 54.12 -33.78 2.01
C ASP A 219 55.42 -32.97 1.95
N ASP A 220 55.36 -31.70 2.40
CA ASP A 220 56.57 -30.86 2.54
C ASP A 220 57.61 -31.45 3.49
N ASP A 221 57.19 -31.99 4.67
CA ASP A 221 58.08 -32.65 5.60
C ASP A 221 58.72 -33.89 5.02
N VAL A 222 57.99 -34.71 4.25
CA VAL A 222 58.49 -35.90 3.55
C VAL A 222 59.52 -35.51 2.49
N GLU A 223 59.23 -34.48 1.70
CA GLU A 223 60.20 -33.97 0.69
C GLU A 223 61.47 -33.42 1.36
N HIS A 224 61.28 -32.68 2.47
CA HIS A 224 62.41 -32.16 3.23
C HIS A 224 63.31 -33.32 3.83
N ALA A 225 62.67 -34.32 4.41
CA ALA A 225 63.36 -35.50 4.94
C ALA A 225 64.12 -36.26 3.84
N ALA A 226 63.50 -36.44 2.68
CA ALA A 226 64.13 -37.09 1.52
C ALA A 226 65.35 -36.28 1.00
N SER A 227 65.23 -34.95 0.97
CA SER A 227 66.31 -34.06 0.60
C SER A 227 67.51 -34.14 1.58
N LEU A 228 67.22 -34.19 2.88
CA LEU A 228 68.25 -34.31 3.93
C LEU A 228 68.93 -35.68 3.85
N ALA A 229 68.18 -36.77 3.64
CA ALA A 229 68.77 -38.13 3.45
C ALA A 229 69.67 -38.16 2.22
N ALA A 230 69.28 -37.56 1.10
CA ALA A 230 70.11 -37.52 -0.10
C ALA A 230 71.38 -36.68 0.08
N ARG A 231 71.33 -35.59 0.89
CA ARG A 231 72.51 -34.80 1.25
C ARG A 231 73.46 -35.58 2.15
N THR A 232 72.97 -36.32 3.14
CA THR A 232 73.77 -37.08 4.07
C THR A 232 74.47 -38.23 3.36
N ALA A 233 73.79 -38.88 2.42
CA ALA A 233 74.39 -39.97 1.61
C ALA A 233 75.53 -39.50 0.68
N LYS A 234 75.64 -38.21 0.37
CA LYS A 234 76.74 -37.62 -0.43
C LYS A 234 77.95 -37.23 0.42
N LEU A 235 77.85 -37.24 1.75
CA LEU A 235 78.89 -36.81 2.66
C LEU A 235 79.63 -38.00 3.30
N VAL A 236 79.19 -39.24 3.05
CA VAL A 236 79.82 -40.50 3.35
C VAL A 236 80.51 -41.07 2.10
#